data_0788a8e34eb00f0bdd22ed32cd6770f2
#
_entry.id   0788a8e34eb00f0bdd22ed32cd6770f2
#
_cell.length_a   1.000
_cell.length_b   1.000
_cell.length_c   1.000
_cell.angle_alpha   90.00
_cell.angle_beta   90.00
_cell.angle_gamma   90.00
#
_symmetry.space_group_name_H-M   'P 1'
#
loop_
_entity.id
_entity.type
_entity.pdbx_description
1 polymer ?
#
loop_
_entity_poly.entity_id
_entity_poly.type
_entity_poly.pdbx_seq_one_letter_code
_entity_poly.pdbx_strand_id
1 'polypeptide(L)'
;MRFLAPLLSVLLGGCAVAGPVSFDKQTLTKDFVAEGCAVADFDHDGHVDVAAGWYIWKGPDFKQRIAYAVEPSHEKGPNKTPFNGATGYSDYFISYAYDFNADGWQDILVFGFPGDPALVYENPKGKAGPWTVHNIFDVADGESPQLVDINGDGKPELFCHTSDAVKDPKNNKGRHGGQFGYAEIDWKNPFGKAKFHAITEKSKENDQKIFKYTHGYGAGDVNGDGRMDILEANGWYEQPKDL
;
A
#
# COMPACT_ATOMS: atom_id res chain seq x y z
N MET A 1 -21.59 57.47 43.31
CA MET A 1 -21.74 56.12 42.66
C MET A 1 -21.52 56.27 41.16
N ARG A 2 -20.39 55.81 40.69
CA ARG A 2 -20.08 55.79 39.23
C ARG A 2 -20.17 54.31 38.78
N PHE A 3 -21.11 54.04 37.89
CA PHE A 3 -21.27 52.75 37.26
C PHE A 3 -20.28 52.65 36.09
N LEU A 4 -19.32 51.68 36.16
CA LEU A 4 -18.53 51.25 35.02
C LEU A 4 -19.33 50.18 34.27
N ALA A 5 -19.61 50.41 33.00
CA ALA A 5 -20.14 49.42 32.09
C ALA A 5 -18.98 48.55 31.53
N PRO A 6 -19.14 47.23 31.43
CA PRO A 6 -18.08 46.38 30.81
C PRO A 6 -18.14 46.52 29.28
N LEU A 7 -16.97 46.80 28.70
CA LEU A 7 -16.76 46.77 27.25
C LEU A 7 -16.71 45.29 26.79
N LEU A 8 -17.72 44.85 26.05
CA LEU A 8 -17.75 43.55 25.43
C LEU A 8 -16.94 43.60 24.12
N SER A 9 -15.72 43.12 24.12
CA SER A 9 -14.89 42.99 22.92
C SER A 9 -15.36 41.78 22.13
N VAL A 10 -16.08 42.00 21.03
CA VAL A 10 -16.39 40.96 20.04
C VAL A 10 -15.16 40.73 19.19
N LEU A 11 -14.46 39.61 19.45
CA LEU A 11 -13.44 39.07 18.54
C LEU A 11 -14.13 38.53 17.29
N LEU A 12 -14.16 39.33 16.24
CA LEU A 12 -14.46 38.84 14.89
C LEU A 12 -13.30 37.91 14.43
N GLY A 13 -13.46 36.63 14.62
CA GLY A 13 -12.58 35.62 14.03
C GLY A 13 -12.74 35.69 12.51
N GLY A 14 -11.79 36.33 11.81
CA GLY A 14 -11.72 36.29 10.36
C GLY A 14 -11.43 34.86 9.93
N CYS A 15 -12.36 34.23 9.22
CA CYS A 15 -12.05 33.02 8.46
C CYS A 15 -11.00 33.38 7.40
N ALA A 16 -9.78 32.97 7.61
CA ALA A 16 -8.75 33.02 6.57
C ALA A 16 -9.22 32.12 5.42
N VAL A 17 -9.60 32.69 4.31
CA VAL A 17 -9.84 31.95 3.07
C VAL A 17 -8.48 31.49 2.61
N ALA A 18 -8.23 30.18 2.67
CA ALA A 18 -7.01 29.60 2.10
C ALA A 18 -6.95 29.95 0.61
N GLY A 19 -5.81 30.50 0.19
CA GLY A 19 -5.55 30.78 -1.23
C GLY A 19 -5.51 29.47 -2.04
N PRO A 20 -5.55 29.57 -3.38
CA PRO A 20 -5.45 28.39 -4.23
C PRO A 20 -4.13 27.65 -3.97
N VAL A 21 -4.23 26.33 -3.82
CA VAL A 21 -3.06 25.46 -3.66
C VAL A 21 -2.37 25.33 -5.03
N SER A 22 -1.05 25.50 -5.07
CA SER A 22 -0.22 25.26 -6.27
C SER A 22 0.68 24.03 -6.05
N PHE A 23 1.00 23.35 -7.15
CA PHE A 23 1.84 22.15 -7.13
C PHE A 23 2.97 22.29 -8.14
N ASP A 24 4.20 21.96 -7.68
CA ASP A 24 5.37 21.84 -8.55
C ASP A 24 5.67 20.36 -8.80
N LYS A 25 5.84 19.98 -10.08
CA LYS A 25 6.14 18.60 -10.44
C LYS A 25 7.64 18.37 -10.48
N GLN A 26 8.13 17.42 -9.66
CA GLN A 26 9.48 16.88 -9.78
C GLN A 26 9.44 15.48 -10.40
N THR A 27 10.24 15.24 -11.43
CA THR A 27 10.34 13.93 -12.09
C THR A 27 11.58 13.20 -11.58
N LEU A 28 11.38 12.06 -10.90
CA LEU A 28 12.47 11.24 -10.35
C LEU A 28 13.07 10.31 -11.39
N THR A 29 12.24 9.72 -12.24
CA THR A 29 12.65 8.86 -13.36
C THR A 29 11.69 9.00 -14.53
N LYS A 30 12.13 8.60 -15.72
CA LYS A 30 11.29 8.46 -16.92
C LYS A 30 10.86 7.02 -17.16
N ASP A 31 11.47 6.08 -16.42
CA ASP A 31 11.15 4.66 -16.53
C ASP A 31 9.92 4.35 -15.66
N PHE A 32 9.06 3.49 -16.17
CA PHE A 32 7.93 2.97 -15.42
C PHE A 32 8.40 1.84 -14.51
N VAL A 33 8.67 2.15 -13.24
CA VAL A 33 9.24 1.19 -12.27
C VAL A 33 8.24 0.67 -11.25
N ALA A 34 7.09 1.35 -11.08
CA ALA A 34 6.03 0.99 -10.14
C ALA A 34 4.73 1.73 -10.48
N GLU A 35 3.59 1.23 -10.03
CA GLU A 35 2.28 1.91 -10.04
C GLU A 35 2.11 2.85 -8.85
N GLY A 36 2.70 2.51 -7.71
CA GLY A 36 2.66 3.29 -6.49
C GLY A 36 4.00 3.36 -5.79
N CYS A 37 4.14 4.31 -4.86
CA CYS A 37 5.37 4.55 -4.14
C CYS A 37 5.11 4.67 -2.63
N ALA A 38 6.14 4.35 -1.83
CA ALA A 38 6.17 4.63 -0.41
C ALA A 38 7.00 5.89 -0.12
N VAL A 39 6.64 6.62 0.93
CA VAL A 39 7.28 7.88 1.31
C VAL A 39 7.59 7.83 2.81
N ALA A 40 8.85 7.93 3.17
CA ALA A 40 9.34 7.97 4.55
C ALA A 40 10.79 8.44 4.62
N ASP A 41 11.28 8.74 5.81
CA ASP A 41 12.72 8.90 6.08
C ASP A 41 13.30 7.49 6.35
N PHE A 42 13.86 6.86 5.31
CA PHE A 42 14.33 5.48 5.39
C PHE A 42 15.74 5.34 5.96
N ASP A 43 16.52 6.40 6.02
CA ASP A 43 17.91 6.36 6.50
C ASP A 43 18.19 7.27 7.71
N HIS A 44 17.13 7.88 8.27
CA HIS A 44 17.16 8.75 9.45
C HIS A 44 18.07 9.99 9.28
N ASP A 45 18.12 10.53 8.07
CA ASP A 45 18.85 11.78 7.80
C ASP A 45 18.01 13.05 8.05
N GLY A 46 16.73 12.89 8.41
CA GLY A 46 15.77 13.95 8.69
C GLY A 46 15.05 14.46 7.45
N HIS A 47 15.26 13.86 6.29
CA HIS A 47 14.57 14.18 5.04
C HIS A 47 13.71 13.01 4.59
N VAL A 48 12.63 13.35 3.91
CA VAL A 48 11.71 12.34 3.38
C VAL A 48 12.26 11.80 2.06
N ASP A 49 12.32 10.48 1.95
CA ASP A 49 12.71 9.73 0.76
C ASP A 49 11.49 9.20 0.01
N VAL A 50 11.69 8.74 -1.22
CA VAL A 50 10.68 8.09 -2.04
C VAL A 50 11.17 6.71 -2.47
N ALA A 51 10.46 5.65 -2.05
CA ALA A 51 10.71 4.29 -2.52
C ALA A 51 9.71 3.94 -3.64
N ALA A 52 10.22 3.60 -4.83
CA ALA A 52 9.43 3.15 -5.96
C ALA A 52 10.23 2.11 -6.78
N GLY A 53 9.55 1.06 -7.24
CA GLY A 53 10.26 -0.07 -7.81
C GLY A 53 11.18 -0.70 -6.78
N TRP A 54 12.42 -0.94 -7.15
CA TRP A 54 13.46 -1.49 -6.27
C TRP A 54 14.46 -0.42 -5.77
N TYR A 55 14.12 0.87 -5.95
CA TYR A 55 14.96 1.99 -5.57
C TYR A 55 14.34 2.85 -4.48
N ILE A 56 15.20 3.50 -3.70
CA ILE A 56 14.89 4.63 -2.83
C ILE A 56 15.61 5.85 -3.38
N TRP A 57 14.87 6.91 -3.71
CA TRP A 57 15.41 8.24 -4.05
C TRP A 57 15.50 9.06 -2.77
N LYS A 58 16.72 9.46 -2.44
CA LYS A 58 17.01 10.17 -1.19
C LYS A 58 16.63 11.64 -1.26
N GLY A 59 15.87 12.09 -0.24
CA GLY A 59 15.57 13.50 -0.06
C GLY A 59 16.80 14.34 0.30
N PRO A 60 16.68 15.67 0.31
CA PRO A 60 15.53 16.46 -0.14
C PRO A 60 15.55 16.72 -1.66
N ASP A 61 16.64 16.46 -2.37
CA ASP A 61 16.81 16.81 -3.80
C ASP A 61 16.59 15.62 -4.76
N PHE A 62 16.46 14.41 -4.25
CA PHE A 62 16.18 13.15 -4.95
C PHE A 62 17.16 12.83 -6.10
N LYS A 63 18.39 13.37 -6.07
CA LYS A 63 19.41 13.11 -7.08
C LYS A 63 20.14 11.80 -6.85
N GLN A 64 20.24 11.37 -5.59
CA GLN A 64 20.84 10.09 -5.22
C GLN A 64 19.75 9.04 -5.08
N ARG A 65 19.98 7.86 -5.66
CA ARG A 65 19.15 6.67 -5.41
C ARG A 65 19.99 5.49 -4.96
N ILE A 66 19.42 4.67 -4.13
CA ILE A 66 20.00 3.40 -3.69
C ILE A 66 19.04 2.27 -4.04
N ALA A 67 19.56 1.07 -4.33
CA ALA A 67 18.74 -0.11 -4.50
C ALA A 67 18.56 -0.79 -3.14
N TYR A 68 17.31 -0.96 -2.69
CA TYR A 68 17.00 -1.75 -1.50
C TYR A 68 16.69 -3.22 -1.83
N ALA A 69 16.35 -3.47 -3.08
CA ALA A 69 15.98 -4.78 -3.58
C ALA A 69 16.65 -5.07 -4.93
N VAL A 70 16.51 -6.30 -5.39
CA VAL A 70 17.10 -6.74 -6.66
C VAL A 70 16.24 -6.26 -7.82
N GLU A 71 16.87 -5.75 -8.86
CA GLU A 71 16.21 -5.40 -10.11
C GLU A 71 15.39 -6.58 -10.65
N PRO A 72 14.10 -6.39 -10.98
CA PRO A 72 13.28 -7.47 -11.50
C PRO A 72 13.77 -7.93 -12.87
N SER A 73 13.50 -9.17 -13.19
CA SER A 73 13.76 -9.72 -14.52
C SER A 73 12.44 -10.19 -15.13
N HIS A 74 12.14 -9.79 -16.37
CA HIS A 74 10.91 -10.15 -17.06
C HIS A 74 10.73 -11.66 -17.34
N GLU A 75 11.80 -12.44 -17.27
CA GLU A 75 11.74 -13.85 -17.60
C GLU A 75 12.11 -14.73 -16.41
N LYS A 76 11.19 -15.61 -16.04
CA LYS A 76 11.46 -16.71 -15.09
C LYS A 76 12.25 -17.79 -15.85
N GLY A 77 13.58 -17.75 -15.76
CA GLY A 77 14.42 -18.75 -16.42
C GLY A 77 15.89 -18.32 -16.57
N PRO A 78 16.72 -19.17 -17.21
CA PRO A 78 18.14 -18.89 -17.36
C PRO A 78 18.49 -17.71 -18.29
N ASN A 79 17.53 -17.27 -19.13
CA ASN A 79 17.71 -16.17 -20.10
C ASN A 79 17.05 -14.88 -19.61
N LYS A 80 17.29 -14.50 -18.36
CA LYS A 80 16.73 -13.29 -17.76
C LYS A 80 17.18 -12.04 -18.53
N THR A 81 16.23 -11.33 -19.12
CA THR A 81 16.49 -9.99 -19.66
C THR A 81 16.31 -8.95 -18.58
N PRO A 82 17.09 -7.85 -18.56
CA PRO A 82 16.87 -6.74 -17.66
C PRO A 82 15.45 -6.16 -17.81
N PHE A 83 14.94 -5.62 -16.72
CA PHE A 83 13.65 -4.94 -16.72
C PHE A 83 13.60 -3.82 -17.77
N ASN A 84 12.52 -3.76 -18.54
CA ASN A 84 12.25 -2.68 -19.49
C ASN A 84 10.87 -2.06 -19.20
N GLY A 85 10.86 -0.93 -18.50
CA GLY A 85 9.66 -0.21 -18.13
C GLY A 85 8.82 0.33 -19.30
N ALA A 86 9.35 0.29 -20.54
CA ALA A 86 8.59 0.65 -21.74
C ALA A 86 7.69 -0.49 -22.26
N THR A 87 7.96 -1.74 -21.85
CA THR A 87 7.31 -2.93 -22.43
C THR A 87 6.75 -3.91 -21.41
N GLY A 88 6.95 -3.68 -20.11
CA GLY A 88 6.52 -4.60 -19.06
C GLY A 88 6.17 -3.91 -17.75
N TYR A 89 5.54 -4.68 -16.86
CA TYR A 89 5.22 -4.26 -15.50
C TYR A 89 6.30 -4.75 -14.53
N SER A 90 6.52 -3.96 -13.49
CA SER A 90 7.44 -4.29 -12.40
C SER A 90 6.78 -5.27 -11.41
N ASP A 91 7.57 -6.17 -10.83
CA ASP A 91 7.15 -6.99 -9.68
C ASP A 91 7.00 -6.15 -8.39
N TYR A 92 7.40 -4.88 -8.43
CA TYR A 92 7.24 -3.89 -7.37
C TYR A 92 6.08 -2.97 -7.72
N PHE A 93 4.84 -3.48 -7.60
CA PHE A 93 3.67 -2.82 -8.18
C PHE A 93 3.22 -1.62 -7.34
N ILE A 94 2.90 -1.84 -6.05
CA ILE A 94 2.48 -0.79 -5.11
C ILE A 94 3.25 -0.96 -3.80
N SER A 95 3.73 0.16 -3.23
CA SER A 95 4.56 0.13 -2.02
C SER A 95 3.99 1.01 -0.92
N TYR A 96 4.19 0.59 0.34
CA TYR A 96 3.86 1.32 1.56
C TYR A 96 5.05 1.32 2.51
N ALA A 97 5.20 2.39 3.29
CA ALA A 97 6.17 2.46 4.38
C ALA A 97 5.47 2.25 5.73
N TYR A 98 6.02 1.39 6.55
CA TYR A 98 5.56 1.16 7.92
C TYR A 98 6.67 0.49 8.74
N ASP A 99 6.78 0.82 10.03
CA ASP A 99 7.70 0.16 10.96
C ASP A 99 7.03 -1.12 11.50
N PHE A 100 7.21 -2.24 10.77
CA PHE A 100 6.52 -3.49 11.05
C PHE A 100 6.97 -4.14 12.36
N ASN A 101 8.24 -4.03 12.71
CA ASN A 101 8.83 -4.66 13.88
C ASN A 101 8.98 -3.72 15.08
N ALA A 102 8.49 -2.48 14.96
CA ALA A 102 8.54 -1.43 15.97
C ALA A 102 9.99 -1.13 16.46
N ASP A 103 10.95 -1.16 15.54
CA ASP A 103 12.35 -0.89 15.83
C ASP A 103 12.78 0.57 15.58
N GLY A 104 11.84 1.38 15.12
CA GLY A 104 12.00 2.80 14.82
C GLY A 104 12.42 3.09 13.37
N TRP A 105 12.70 2.07 12.53
CA TRP A 105 13.06 2.23 11.13
C TRP A 105 11.89 1.82 10.24
N GLN A 106 11.66 2.63 9.20
CA GLN A 106 10.57 2.32 8.26
C GLN A 106 10.98 1.20 7.32
N ASP A 107 10.17 0.13 7.30
CA ASP A 107 10.26 -0.96 6.35
C ASP A 107 9.47 -0.63 5.07
N ILE A 108 9.63 -1.42 4.02
CA ILE A 108 8.89 -1.27 2.77
C ILE A 108 8.03 -2.50 2.52
N LEU A 109 6.71 -2.33 2.62
CA LEU A 109 5.76 -3.32 2.10
C LEU A 109 5.62 -3.14 0.59
N VAL A 110 5.74 -4.22 -0.16
CA VAL A 110 5.51 -4.28 -1.60
C VAL A 110 4.39 -5.27 -1.89
N PHE A 111 3.32 -4.79 -2.52
CA PHE A 111 2.43 -5.66 -3.26
C PHE A 111 3.03 -5.87 -4.65
N GLY A 112 3.24 -7.14 -5.00
CA GLY A 112 3.72 -7.54 -6.32
C GLY A 112 2.69 -7.32 -7.42
N PHE A 113 3.01 -7.75 -8.62
CA PHE A 113 2.03 -7.80 -9.69
C PHE A 113 0.82 -8.66 -9.25
N PRO A 114 -0.43 -8.28 -9.60
CA PRO A 114 -1.62 -8.99 -9.11
C PRO A 114 -1.48 -10.50 -9.17
N GLY A 115 -1.61 -11.12 -8.01
CA GLY A 115 -1.43 -12.56 -7.80
C GLY A 115 -0.04 -12.99 -7.36
N ASP A 116 0.88 -12.06 -7.19
CA ASP A 116 2.15 -12.31 -6.54
C ASP A 116 2.05 -12.06 -5.02
N PRO A 117 3.05 -12.44 -4.23
CA PRO A 117 3.05 -12.23 -2.79
C PRO A 117 3.07 -10.75 -2.41
N ALA A 118 2.54 -10.44 -1.21
CA ALA A 118 2.91 -9.23 -0.50
C ALA A 118 4.19 -9.50 0.32
N LEU A 119 5.20 -8.66 0.09
CA LEU A 119 6.54 -8.80 0.65
C LEU A 119 6.88 -7.60 1.54
N VAL A 120 7.46 -7.84 2.70
CA VAL A 120 8.08 -6.77 3.50
C VAL A 120 9.59 -6.85 3.35
N TYR A 121 10.18 -5.73 2.99
CA TYR A 121 11.62 -5.52 2.99
C TYR A 121 12.00 -4.83 4.30
N GLU A 122 12.66 -5.59 5.18
CA GLU A 122 13.09 -5.12 6.50
C GLU A 122 14.28 -4.17 6.36
N ASN A 123 14.16 -2.98 6.94
CA ASN A 123 15.21 -1.96 6.90
C ASN A 123 16.45 -2.42 7.66
N PRO A 124 17.62 -2.44 7.02
CA PRO A 124 18.86 -2.88 7.67
C PRO A 124 19.47 -1.85 8.63
N LYS A 125 18.72 -0.78 9.00
CA LYS A 125 19.13 0.27 9.95
C LYS A 125 20.41 0.99 9.49
N GLY A 126 20.35 1.49 8.27
CA GLY A 126 21.45 2.21 7.63
C GLY A 126 22.62 1.35 7.14
N LYS A 127 22.55 0.01 7.28
CA LYS A 127 23.57 -0.87 6.69
C LYS A 127 23.41 -0.96 5.18
N ALA A 128 24.52 -0.94 4.48
CA ALA A 128 24.51 -1.08 3.02
C ALA A 128 24.17 -2.51 2.58
N GLY A 129 23.52 -2.63 1.42
CA GLY A 129 23.20 -3.91 0.78
C GLY A 129 21.70 -4.11 0.60
N PRO A 130 21.29 -5.21 -0.05
CA PRO A 130 19.89 -5.57 -0.19
C PRO A 130 19.24 -5.81 1.17
N TRP A 131 17.99 -5.37 1.30
CA TRP A 131 17.21 -5.55 2.50
C TRP A 131 16.74 -7.00 2.63
N THR A 132 16.56 -7.46 3.87
CA THR A 132 15.99 -8.79 4.12
C THR A 132 14.53 -8.79 3.68
N VAL A 133 14.13 -9.82 2.92
CA VAL A 133 12.76 -9.92 2.40
C VAL A 133 11.97 -10.99 3.13
N HIS A 134 10.74 -10.65 3.53
CA HIS A 134 9.79 -11.52 4.21
C HIS A 134 8.51 -11.63 3.38
N ASN A 135 8.10 -12.86 3.06
CA ASN A 135 6.82 -13.11 2.40
C ASN A 135 5.73 -13.23 3.47
N ILE A 136 4.94 -12.17 3.65
CA ILE A 136 3.90 -12.11 4.67
C ILE A 136 2.52 -12.53 4.17
N PHE A 137 2.28 -12.53 2.85
CA PHE A 137 1.02 -13.00 2.27
C PHE A 137 1.25 -13.58 0.87
N ASP A 138 0.75 -14.80 0.61
CA ASP A 138 1.18 -15.57 -0.57
C ASP A 138 0.57 -15.12 -1.89
N VAL A 139 -0.66 -14.62 -1.86
CA VAL A 139 -1.41 -14.25 -3.07
C VAL A 139 -2.20 -12.98 -2.81
N ALA A 140 -1.65 -11.85 -3.23
CA ALA A 140 -2.34 -10.56 -3.24
C ALA A 140 -2.82 -10.27 -4.66
N ASP A 141 -4.13 -10.31 -4.85
CA ASP A 141 -4.78 -9.96 -6.12
C ASP A 141 -5.31 -8.52 -6.08
N GLY A 142 -5.65 -7.99 -7.25
CA GLY A 142 -6.20 -6.66 -7.43
C GLY A 142 -5.14 -5.57 -7.65
N GLU A 143 -5.58 -4.45 -8.21
CA GLU A 143 -4.70 -3.35 -8.62
C GLU A 143 -4.85 -2.09 -7.75
N SER A 144 -5.50 -2.23 -6.58
CA SER A 144 -5.66 -1.15 -5.61
C SER A 144 -5.48 -1.64 -4.16
N PRO A 145 -4.49 -2.52 -3.86
CA PRO A 145 -4.28 -2.99 -2.50
C PRO A 145 -3.91 -1.82 -1.59
N GLN A 146 -4.28 -1.92 -0.31
CA GLN A 146 -4.01 -0.89 0.69
C GLN A 146 -3.38 -1.49 1.95
N LEU A 147 -2.61 -0.67 2.65
CA LEU A 147 -2.20 -0.91 4.03
C LEU A 147 -3.01 0.07 4.89
N VAL A 148 -4.03 -0.41 5.60
CA VAL A 148 -5.01 0.43 6.28
C VAL A 148 -5.58 -0.28 7.50
N ASP A 149 -5.81 0.47 8.59
CA ASP A 149 -6.48 -0.03 9.79
C ASP A 149 -7.97 -0.24 9.48
N ILE A 150 -8.34 -1.48 9.20
CA ILE A 150 -9.72 -1.85 8.86
C ILE A 150 -10.54 -2.13 10.10
N ASN A 151 -9.94 -2.74 11.11
CA ASN A 151 -10.65 -3.20 12.30
C ASN A 151 -10.71 -2.15 13.42
N GLY A 152 -10.01 -1.03 13.29
CA GLY A 152 -10.01 0.08 14.24
C GLY A 152 -9.15 -0.17 15.49
N ASP A 153 -8.18 -1.08 15.42
CA ASP A 153 -7.30 -1.40 16.54
C ASP A 153 -6.04 -0.50 16.62
N GLY A 154 -5.88 0.40 15.66
CA GLY A 154 -4.76 1.33 15.55
C GLY A 154 -3.56 0.75 14.80
N LYS A 155 -3.69 -0.43 14.21
CA LYS A 155 -2.66 -1.08 13.40
C LYS A 155 -3.21 -1.45 12.03
N PRO A 156 -2.41 -1.32 10.97
CA PRO A 156 -2.94 -1.58 9.64
C PRO A 156 -2.96 -3.06 9.28
N GLU A 157 -3.94 -3.45 8.48
CA GLU A 157 -4.04 -4.70 7.78
C GLU A 157 -3.69 -4.55 6.30
N LEU A 158 -3.42 -5.70 5.64
CA LEU A 158 -3.32 -5.78 4.19
C LEU A 158 -4.73 -5.88 3.62
N PHE A 159 -5.23 -4.82 3.03
CA PHE A 159 -6.49 -4.87 2.29
C PHE A 159 -6.23 -5.20 0.83
N CYS A 160 -6.63 -6.39 0.40
CA CYS A 160 -6.46 -6.87 -0.97
C CYS A 160 -7.46 -7.99 -1.27
N HIS A 161 -7.54 -8.34 -2.54
CA HIS A 161 -8.16 -9.59 -2.94
C HIS A 161 -7.19 -10.76 -2.74
N THR A 162 -7.72 -11.96 -2.68
CA THR A 162 -6.95 -13.18 -2.80
C THR A 162 -7.71 -14.20 -3.65
N SER A 163 -7.00 -15.17 -4.16
CA SER A 163 -7.58 -16.30 -4.89
C SER A 163 -6.77 -17.56 -4.66
N ASP A 164 -7.32 -18.71 -5.04
CA ASP A 164 -6.62 -19.97 -4.93
C ASP A 164 -5.35 -19.95 -5.83
N ALA A 165 -4.22 -20.33 -5.26
CA ALA A 165 -2.92 -20.29 -5.93
C ALA A 165 -2.75 -21.29 -7.09
N VAL A 166 -3.81 -21.92 -7.53
CA VAL A 166 -3.80 -22.89 -8.62
C VAL A 166 -3.54 -22.15 -9.92
N LYS A 167 -2.29 -22.17 -10.37
CA LYS A 167 -1.93 -21.79 -11.74
C LYS A 167 -2.49 -22.84 -12.67
N ASP A 168 -3.48 -22.47 -13.48
CA ASP A 168 -3.80 -23.29 -14.66
C ASP A 168 -2.57 -23.28 -15.58
N PRO A 169 -1.86 -24.40 -15.75
CA PRO A 169 -0.67 -24.47 -16.59
C PRO A 169 -0.95 -24.20 -18.08
N LYS A 170 -2.21 -24.23 -18.49
CA LYS A 170 -2.64 -24.01 -19.89
C LYS A 170 -3.14 -22.61 -20.15
N ASN A 171 -3.50 -21.86 -19.13
CA ASN A 171 -4.11 -20.56 -19.28
C ASN A 171 -3.76 -19.69 -18.07
N ASN A 172 -2.74 -18.86 -18.21
CA ASN A 172 -2.31 -17.92 -17.16
C ASN A 172 -3.41 -16.92 -16.74
N LYS A 173 -4.65 -17.11 -17.22
CA LYS A 173 -5.82 -16.26 -16.99
C LYS A 173 -6.73 -16.73 -15.85
N GLY A 174 -6.53 -17.91 -15.30
CA GLY A 174 -7.48 -18.53 -14.41
C GLY A 174 -6.95 -18.78 -13.02
N ARG A 175 -6.91 -17.76 -12.17
CA ARG A 175 -7.05 -17.98 -10.74
C ARG A 175 -8.53 -18.01 -10.44
N HIS A 176 -8.96 -19.08 -9.75
CA HIS A 176 -10.33 -19.31 -9.38
C HIS A 176 -10.56 -18.95 -7.93
N GLY A 177 -11.78 -18.66 -7.57
CA GLY A 177 -12.16 -18.48 -6.17
C GLY A 177 -11.75 -17.15 -5.55
N GLY A 178 -11.72 -16.06 -6.37
CA GLY A 178 -11.41 -14.73 -5.87
C GLY A 178 -12.32 -14.29 -4.73
N GLN A 179 -11.75 -13.65 -3.71
CA GLN A 179 -12.44 -13.12 -2.54
C GLN A 179 -11.93 -11.74 -2.20
N PHE A 180 -12.85 -10.82 -1.86
CA PHE A 180 -12.52 -9.60 -1.13
C PHE A 180 -12.27 -9.95 0.33
N GLY A 181 -11.31 -9.25 0.93
CA GLY A 181 -11.02 -9.41 2.33
C GLY A 181 -9.83 -8.57 2.77
N TYR A 182 -9.36 -8.85 3.94
CA TYR A 182 -8.14 -8.26 4.47
C TYR A 182 -7.28 -9.34 5.13
N ALA A 183 -5.99 -9.13 5.21
CA ALA A 183 -5.09 -10.04 5.91
C ALA A 183 -4.54 -9.36 7.15
N GLU A 184 -4.91 -9.91 8.32
CA GLU A 184 -4.48 -9.48 9.63
C GLU A 184 -3.03 -9.90 9.89
N ILE A 185 -2.20 -8.94 10.32
CA ILE A 185 -0.81 -9.15 10.65
C ILE A 185 -0.69 -9.52 12.14
N ASP A 186 -0.01 -10.62 12.45
CA ASP A 186 0.35 -10.91 13.84
C ASP A 186 1.50 -9.98 14.29
N TRP A 187 1.17 -8.90 14.96
CA TRP A 187 2.13 -7.90 15.42
C TRP A 187 3.12 -8.39 16.49
N LYS A 188 3.00 -9.63 16.98
CA LYS A 188 4.03 -10.31 17.76
C LYS A 188 5.05 -11.02 16.88
N ASN A 189 4.68 -11.29 15.62
CA ASN A 189 5.53 -11.89 14.60
C ASN A 189 5.20 -11.26 13.23
N PRO A 190 5.49 -9.96 13.02
CA PRO A 190 4.98 -9.19 11.88
C PRO A 190 5.54 -9.65 10.53
N PHE A 191 6.63 -10.38 10.55
CA PHE A 191 7.23 -10.98 9.35
C PHE A 191 6.75 -12.41 9.08
N GLY A 192 5.83 -12.93 9.89
CA GLY A 192 5.12 -14.18 9.66
C GLY A 192 3.99 -14.04 8.64
N LYS A 193 3.28 -15.14 8.40
CA LYS A 193 2.12 -15.12 7.50
C LYS A 193 0.94 -14.41 8.11
N ALA A 194 0.42 -13.41 7.41
CA ALA A 194 -0.83 -12.75 7.74
C ALA A 194 -2.02 -13.69 7.52
N LYS A 195 -3.03 -13.57 8.36
CA LYS A 195 -4.24 -14.38 8.32
C LYS A 195 -5.34 -13.68 7.53
N PHE A 196 -5.77 -14.30 6.43
CA PHE A 196 -6.83 -13.74 5.60
C PHE A 196 -8.22 -13.90 6.23
N HIS A 197 -8.98 -12.81 6.25
CA HIS A 197 -10.37 -12.71 6.64
C HIS A 197 -11.20 -12.34 5.41
N ALA A 198 -12.03 -13.30 4.96
CA ALA A 198 -12.85 -13.09 3.78
C ALA A 198 -14.11 -12.30 4.14
N ILE A 199 -14.43 -11.29 3.33
CA ILE A 199 -15.66 -10.50 3.41
C ILE A 199 -16.71 -11.06 2.46
N THR A 200 -16.28 -11.59 1.33
CA THR A 200 -17.17 -12.21 0.35
C THR A 200 -17.01 -13.72 0.31
N GLU A 201 -18.01 -14.41 -0.21
CA GLU A 201 -17.83 -15.80 -0.63
C GLU A 201 -16.86 -15.91 -1.79
N LYS A 202 -16.28 -17.08 -2.01
CA LYS A 202 -15.45 -17.35 -3.18
C LYS A 202 -16.26 -17.18 -4.45
N SER A 203 -15.73 -16.40 -5.38
CA SER A 203 -16.30 -16.27 -6.73
C SER A 203 -16.28 -17.62 -7.44
N LYS A 204 -17.27 -17.85 -8.29
CA LYS A 204 -17.29 -19.04 -9.16
C LYS A 204 -16.23 -18.90 -10.25
N GLU A 205 -15.80 -20.03 -10.78
CA GLU A 205 -14.95 -20.10 -11.97
C GLU A 205 -15.50 -19.19 -13.06
N ASN A 206 -14.64 -18.34 -13.63
CA ASN A 206 -15.00 -17.34 -14.64
C ASN A 206 -15.95 -16.21 -14.20
N ASP A 207 -16.23 -16.04 -12.92
CA ASP A 207 -16.92 -14.87 -12.43
C ASP A 207 -15.92 -13.67 -12.42
N GLN A 208 -16.20 -12.67 -13.26
CA GLN A 208 -15.32 -11.49 -13.39
C GLN A 208 -15.58 -10.42 -12.33
N LYS A 209 -16.49 -10.64 -11.38
CA LYS A 209 -16.81 -9.66 -10.33
C LYS A 209 -15.67 -9.47 -9.35
N ILE A 210 -14.97 -10.57 -9.02
CA ILE A 210 -13.76 -10.52 -8.20
C ILE A 210 -12.65 -11.15 -9.03
N PHE A 211 -12.05 -10.33 -9.84
CA PHE A 211 -11.03 -10.72 -10.79
C PHE A 211 -9.65 -10.30 -10.30
N LYS A 212 -8.63 -11.06 -10.63
CA LYS A 212 -7.25 -10.80 -10.18
C LYS A 212 -6.75 -9.39 -10.52
N TYR A 213 -7.27 -8.76 -11.57
CA TYR A 213 -6.93 -7.38 -11.98
C TYR A 213 -8.08 -6.41 -11.69
N THR A 214 -8.83 -6.62 -10.62
CA THR A 214 -9.90 -5.70 -10.24
C THR A 214 -9.32 -4.36 -9.81
N HIS A 215 -9.88 -3.28 -10.37
CA HIS A 215 -9.55 -1.91 -10.05
C HIS A 215 -10.63 -1.26 -9.18
N GLY A 216 -10.29 -0.11 -8.59
CA GLY A 216 -11.28 0.80 -8.00
C GLY A 216 -11.98 0.25 -6.77
N TYR A 217 -11.26 -0.54 -5.97
CA TYR A 217 -11.69 -0.89 -4.63
C TYR A 217 -10.88 -0.10 -3.59
N GLY A 218 -11.43 0.05 -2.41
CA GLY A 218 -10.79 0.79 -1.33
C GLY A 218 -11.48 0.62 0.00
N ALA A 219 -10.90 1.15 1.05
CA ALA A 219 -11.48 1.19 2.38
C ALA A 219 -11.68 2.65 2.83
N GLY A 220 -12.78 2.93 3.53
CA GLY A 220 -13.09 4.25 4.06
C GLY A 220 -14.43 4.25 4.79
N ASP A 221 -14.63 5.18 5.71
CA ASP A 221 -15.92 5.39 6.40
C ASP A 221 -16.90 6.10 5.45
N VAL A 222 -17.75 5.32 4.80
CA VAL A 222 -18.70 5.81 3.77
C VAL A 222 -19.93 6.49 4.38
N ASN A 223 -20.41 5.96 5.50
CA ASN A 223 -21.64 6.42 6.14
C ASN A 223 -21.40 7.39 7.32
N GLY A 224 -20.14 7.66 7.70
CA GLY A 224 -19.77 8.58 8.76
C GLY A 224 -19.98 8.02 10.18
N ASP A 225 -19.94 6.70 10.33
CA ASP A 225 -20.16 6.04 11.63
C ASP A 225 -18.88 5.71 12.40
N GLY A 226 -17.74 6.04 11.84
CA GLY A 226 -16.41 5.86 12.44
C GLY A 226 -15.79 4.48 12.19
N ARG A 227 -16.44 3.62 11.38
CA ARG A 227 -15.90 2.31 10.99
C ARG A 227 -15.47 2.32 9.53
N MET A 228 -14.50 1.47 9.20
CA MET A 228 -13.97 1.37 7.85
C MET A 228 -14.83 0.43 7.01
N ASP A 229 -15.54 0.97 6.05
CA ASP A 229 -16.29 0.22 5.06
C ASP A 229 -15.40 -0.17 3.88
N ILE A 230 -15.85 -1.11 3.07
CA ILE A 230 -15.15 -1.55 1.88
C ILE A 230 -15.94 -1.19 0.64
N LEU A 231 -15.30 -0.40 -0.24
CA LEU A 231 -15.87 0.01 -1.51
C LEU A 231 -15.43 -0.94 -2.63
N GLU A 232 -16.32 -1.16 -3.56
CA GLU A 232 -16.04 -1.86 -4.83
C GLU A 232 -16.85 -1.22 -5.98
N ALA A 233 -16.60 -1.65 -7.22
CA ALA A 233 -17.13 -0.99 -8.42
C ALA A 233 -18.67 -0.86 -8.46
N ASN A 234 -19.42 -1.71 -7.76
CA ASN A 234 -20.88 -1.78 -7.82
C ASN A 234 -21.55 -1.35 -6.52
N GLY A 235 -20.77 -1.03 -5.47
CA GLY A 235 -21.33 -0.67 -4.18
C GLY A 235 -20.28 -0.65 -3.06
N TRP A 236 -20.74 -0.94 -1.87
CA TRP A 236 -19.89 -0.99 -0.68
C TRP A 236 -20.44 -1.98 0.35
N TYR A 237 -19.54 -2.50 1.15
CA TYR A 237 -19.84 -3.38 2.28
C TYR A 237 -19.71 -2.57 3.56
N GLU A 238 -20.83 -2.37 4.27
CA GLU A 238 -20.84 -1.71 5.57
C GLU A 238 -20.19 -2.62 6.63
N GLN A 239 -19.25 -2.07 7.39
CA GLN A 239 -18.65 -2.81 8.50
C GLN A 239 -19.69 -3.01 9.61
N PRO A 240 -19.93 -4.26 10.08
CA PRO A 240 -20.88 -4.50 11.15
C PRO A 240 -20.44 -3.88 12.48
N LYS A 241 -21.40 -3.60 13.37
CA LYS A 241 -21.12 -3.03 14.70
C LYS A 241 -20.42 -4.00 15.64
N ASP A 242 -20.72 -5.27 15.46
CA ASP A 242 -20.16 -6.37 16.26
C ASP A 242 -19.23 -7.19 15.36
N LEU A 243 -17.93 -7.16 15.65
CA LEU A 243 -16.89 -7.93 14.98
C LEU A 243 -16.70 -9.30 15.64
#